data_bcc4535f49de972e09a8514e5e1d068f
#
_entry.id   bcc4535f49de972e09a8514e5e1d068f
#
_cell.length_a   1.000
_cell.length_b   1.000
_cell.length_c   1.000
_cell.angle_alpha   90.00
_cell.angle_beta   90.00
_cell.angle_gamma   90.00
#
_symmetry.space_group_name_H-M   'P 1'
#
loop_
_entity.id
_entity.type
_entity.pdbx_description
1 polymer ?
#
loop_
_entity_poly.entity_id
_entity_poly.type
_entity_poly.pdbx_seq_one_letter_code
_entity_poly.pdbx_strand_id
1 'polypeptide(L)'
;IPVGNAFQLAEETPEWKFARDPDFDYNNPTYPELPKEPNSLNGGFAWRGTDGADKVFKLDGSHASGAGSYLAACVWYEFFFGGDVRKITRNPGFLGERAASLREFAHQAVNGTRPKAWPSGTSPEKTTPINQ
;
A
#
# COMPACT_ATOMS: atom_id res chain seq x y z
N ILE A 1 14.96 0.23 6.73
CA ILE A 1 14.00 1.33 6.43
C ILE A 1 12.61 0.77 6.69
N PRO A 2 11.82 1.40 7.60
CA PRO A 2 10.60 0.79 8.11
C PRO A 2 9.35 1.05 7.23
N VAL A 3 9.48 0.90 5.91
CA VAL A 3 8.35 1.10 4.98
C VAL A 3 7.22 0.12 5.26
N GLY A 4 7.54 -1.18 5.44
CA GLY A 4 6.52 -2.19 5.74
C GLY A 4 5.76 -1.92 7.03
N ASN A 5 6.44 -1.41 8.07
CA ASN A 5 5.77 -1.00 9.31
C ASN A 5 4.78 0.14 9.07
N ALA A 6 5.14 1.13 8.25
CA ALA A 6 4.26 2.24 7.92
C ALA A 6 3.00 1.77 7.18
N PHE A 7 3.14 0.84 6.23
CA PHE A 7 2.01 0.23 5.52
C PHE A 7 1.07 -0.48 6.50
N GLN A 8 1.60 -1.31 7.39
CA GLN A 8 0.79 -2.03 8.36
C GLN A 8 0.09 -1.09 9.35
N LEU A 9 0.78 -0.06 9.85
CA LEU A 9 0.16 0.97 10.71
C LEU A 9 -1.02 1.64 10.01
N ALA A 10 -0.87 1.98 8.73
CA ALA A 10 -1.96 2.56 7.95
C ALA A 10 -3.12 1.58 7.79
N GLU A 11 -2.85 0.33 7.43
CA GLU A 11 -3.88 -0.70 7.21
C GLU A 11 -4.63 -1.11 8.49
N GLU A 12 -4.09 -0.82 9.66
CA GLU A 12 -4.80 -0.99 10.95
C GLU A 12 -5.90 0.06 11.17
N THR A 13 -5.97 1.09 10.36
CA THR A 13 -6.96 2.16 10.48
C THR A 13 -8.12 1.98 9.49
N PRO A 14 -9.35 2.39 9.84
CA PRO A 14 -10.49 2.31 8.93
C PRO A 14 -10.27 3.06 7.60
N GLU A 15 -9.49 4.14 7.62
CA GLU A 15 -9.23 4.97 6.45
C GLU A 15 -8.41 4.25 5.38
N TRP A 16 -7.46 3.38 5.79
CA TRP A 16 -6.54 2.69 4.91
C TRP A 16 -6.69 1.17 4.94
N LYS A 17 -7.65 0.67 5.70
CA LYS A 17 -7.94 -0.76 5.69
C LYS A 17 -8.43 -1.16 4.31
N PHE A 18 -7.72 -2.12 3.70
CA PHE A 18 -8.14 -2.65 2.41
C PHE A 18 -9.55 -3.25 2.48
N ALA A 19 -10.35 -2.93 1.49
CA ALA A 19 -11.65 -3.56 1.27
C ALA A 19 -11.85 -3.77 -0.23
N ARG A 20 -12.37 -4.93 -0.59
CA ARG A 20 -12.77 -5.22 -1.96
C ARG A 20 -13.99 -4.37 -2.35
N ASP A 21 -14.06 -4.04 -3.62
CA ASP A 21 -15.26 -3.42 -4.20
C ASP A 21 -16.41 -4.44 -4.19
N PRO A 22 -17.50 -4.22 -3.41
CA PRO A 22 -18.59 -5.16 -3.30
C PRO A 22 -19.43 -5.27 -4.58
N ASP A 23 -19.35 -4.28 -5.47
CA ASP A 23 -20.13 -4.20 -6.70
C ASP A 23 -19.38 -4.73 -7.92
N PHE A 24 -18.12 -5.14 -7.76
CA PHE A 24 -17.28 -5.65 -8.86
C PHE A 24 -17.21 -7.18 -8.88
N ASP A 25 -17.49 -7.78 -10.03
CA ASP A 25 -17.36 -9.25 -10.22
C ASP A 25 -15.90 -9.62 -10.57
N TYR A 26 -15.14 -10.00 -9.55
CA TYR A 26 -13.74 -10.41 -9.69
C TYR A 26 -13.57 -11.75 -10.44
N ASN A 27 -14.62 -12.55 -10.57
CA ASN A 27 -14.56 -13.84 -11.24
C ASN A 27 -14.82 -13.72 -12.75
N ASN A 28 -15.62 -12.70 -13.14
CA ASN A 28 -15.95 -12.43 -14.53
C ASN A 28 -15.72 -10.96 -14.89
N PRO A 29 -14.48 -10.46 -14.77
CA PRO A 29 -14.19 -9.05 -15.01
C PRO A 29 -14.38 -8.73 -16.50
N THR A 30 -14.96 -7.56 -16.78
CA THR A 30 -15.22 -7.07 -18.13
C THR A 30 -14.33 -5.86 -18.43
N TYR A 31 -13.50 -5.96 -19.47
CA TYR A 31 -12.68 -4.82 -19.92
C TYR A 31 -13.58 -3.66 -20.39
N PRO A 32 -13.26 -2.42 -20.05
CA PRO A 32 -12.11 -1.89 -19.32
C PRO A 32 -12.35 -1.66 -17.81
N GLU A 33 -13.40 -2.22 -17.24
CA GLU A 33 -13.79 -1.96 -15.85
C GLU A 33 -12.71 -2.43 -14.86
N LEU A 34 -12.53 -1.63 -13.79
CA LEU A 34 -11.63 -1.94 -12.68
C LEU A 34 -12.38 -1.78 -11.36
N PRO A 35 -12.03 -2.60 -10.34
CA PRO A 35 -12.63 -2.45 -9.02
C PRO A 35 -12.25 -1.11 -8.37
N LYS A 36 -13.15 -0.56 -7.58
CA LYS A 36 -12.93 0.65 -6.79
C LYS A 36 -12.40 0.26 -5.42
N GLU A 37 -11.09 0.31 -5.28
CA GLU A 37 -10.37 -0.04 -4.04
C GLU A 37 -9.55 1.18 -3.53
N PRO A 38 -10.19 2.27 -3.11
CA PRO A 38 -9.53 3.56 -2.84
C PRO A 38 -8.60 3.54 -1.63
N ASN A 39 -8.72 2.52 -0.76
CA ASN A 39 -7.90 2.37 0.45
C ASN A 39 -6.68 1.46 0.21
N SER A 40 -6.51 0.92 -1.00
CA SER A 40 -5.37 0.05 -1.28
C SER A 40 -4.07 0.84 -1.33
N LEU A 41 -3.10 0.40 -0.56
CA LEU A 41 -1.71 0.87 -0.63
C LEU A 41 -0.89 0.09 -1.66
N ASN A 42 -1.43 -1.02 -2.17
CA ASN A 42 -0.82 -1.85 -3.21
C ASN A 42 -1.43 -1.53 -4.58
N GLY A 43 -0.73 -1.93 -5.65
CA GLY A 43 -1.08 -1.59 -7.04
C GLY A 43 -2.46 -2.05 -7.49
N GLY A 44 -2.97 -3.15 -6.93
CA GLY A 44 -4.31 -3.61 -7.20
C GLY A 44 -4.44 -4.29 -8.56
N PHE A 45 -5.68 -4.31 -9.08
CA PHE A 45 -5.98 -4.95 -10.36
C PHE A 45 -5.73 -4.03 -11.55
N ALA A 46 -5.25 -4.60 -12.64
CA ALA A 46 -5.05 -3.91 -13.90
C ALA A 46 -5.26 -4.85 -15.09
N TRP A 47 -5.68 -4.28 -16.21
CA TRP A 47 -5.70 -4.98 -17.48
C TRP A 47 -4.32 -4.91 -18.14
N ARG A 48 -3.72 -6.05 -18.40
CA ARG A 48 -2.40 -6.20 -19.02
C ARG A 48 -2.52 -6.87 -20.38
N GLY A 49 -1.62 -6.55 -21.30
CA GLY A 49 -1.56 -7.09 -22.67
C GLY A 49 -1.68 -6.00 -23.73
N THR A 50 -1.59 -6.43 -25.00
CA THR A 50 -1.77 -5.57 -26.16
C THR A 50 -3.25 -5.24 -26.39
N ASP A 51 -3.55 -4.23 -27.20
CA ASP A 51 -4.93 -3.85 -27.53
C ASP A 51 -5.68 -4.99 -28.20
N GLY A 52 -6.96 -5.17 -27.84
CA GLY A 52 -7.85 -6.18 -28.38
C GLY A 52 -8.14 -7.35 -27.44
N ALA A 53 -8.28 -8.55 -28.00
CA ALA A 53 -8.78 -9.75 -27.30
C ALA A 53 -7.81 -10.32 -26.23
N ASP A 54 -6.56 -9.85 -26.19
CA ASP A 54 -5.51 -10.41 -25.33
C ASP A 54 -5.38 -9.70 -23.97
N LYS A 55 -6.35 -8.86 -23.61
CA LYS A 55 -6.36 -8.21 -22.29
C LYS A 55 -6.60 -9.23 -21.19
N VAL A 56 -5.68 -9.27 -20.23
CA VAL A 56 -5.76 -10.14 -19.07
C VAL A 56 -5.90 -9.31 -17.80
N PHE A 57 -6.92 -9.62 -17.02
CA PHE A 57 -7.15 -9.02 -15.71
C PHE A 57 -6.18 -9.64 -14.70
N LYS A 58 -5.31 -8.85 -14.12
CA LYS A 58 -4.28 -9.33 -13.19
C LYS A 58 -4.18 -8.45 -11.94
N LEU A 59 -3.99 -9.11 -10.81
CA LEU A 59 -3.60 -8.45 -9.57
C LEU A 59 -2.12 -8.12 -9.59
N ASP A 60 -1.80 -6.85 -9.33
CA ASP A 60 -0.45 -6.40 -8.99
C ASP A 60 -0.36 -6.19 -7.47
N GLY A 61 0.00 -7.24 -6.77
CA GLY A 61 0.20 -7.20 -5.32
C GLY A 61 1.64 -6.87 -4.89
N SER A 62 2.55 -6.69 -5.86
CA SER A 62 3.98 -6.48 -5.59
C SER A 62 4.43 -5.02 -5.67
N HIS A 63 3.70 -4.18 -6.38
CA HIS A 63 3.97 -2.75 -6.46
C HIS A 63 3.03 -1.94 -5.58
N ALA A 64 3.53 -0.83 -5.08
CA ALA A 64 2.71 0.12 -4.34
C ALA A 64 1.75 0.88 -5.27
N SER A 65 0.57 1.22 -4.76
CA SER A 65 -0.31 2.21 -5.39
C SER A 65 0.30 3.62 -5.33
N GLY A 66 -0.37 4.62 -5.92
CA GLY A 66 0.04 6.01 -5.73
C GLY A 66 0.09 6.42 -4.26
N ALA A 67 -0.89 6.00 -3.46
CA ALA A 67 -0.92 6.25 -2.01
C ALA A 67 0.21 5.52 -1.28
N GLY A 68 0.44 4.25 -1.60
CA GLY A 68 1.55 3.48 -1.04
C GLY A 68 2.92 4.05 -1.44
N SER A 69 3.09 4.49 -2.67
CA SER A 69 4.32 5.14 -3.13
C SER A 69 4.58 6.46 -2.38
N TYR A 70 3.53 7.24 -2.14
CA TYR A 70 3.64 8.45 -1.33
C TYR A 70 4.04 8.13 0.12
N LEU A 71 3.40 7.14 0.74
CA LEU A 71 3.76 6.69 2.09
C LEU A 71 5.22 6.25 2.17
N ALA A 72 5.68 5.44 1.21
CA ALA A 72 7.07 5.00 1.14
C ALA A 72 8.04 6.18 1.00
N ALA A 73 7.72 7.14 0.13
CA ALA A 73 8.53 8.36 -0.05
C ALA A 73 8.62 9.18 1.25
N CYS A 74 7.53 9.30 2.00
CA CYS A 74 7.51 9.97 3.30
C CYS A 74 8.43 9.28 4.32
N VAL A 75 8.40 7.95 4.38
CA VAL A 75 9.31 7.15 5.24
C VAL A 75 10.76 7.38 4.86
N TRP A 76 11.08 7.36 3.56
CA TRP A 76 12.44 7.56 3.08
C TRP A 76 12.93 8.96 3.36
N TYR A 77 12.09 9.97 3.13
CA TYR A 77 12.43 11.36 3.42
C TYR A 77 12.83 11.54 4.89
N GLU A 78 12.00 11.10 5.81
CA GLU A 78 12.29 11.25 7.24
C GLU A 78 13.48 10.39 7.68
N PHE A 79 13.57 9.15 7.18
CA PHE A 79 14.64 8.23 7.55
C PHE A 79 16.03 8.73 7.08
N PHE A 80 16.16 9.21 5.85
CA PHE A 80 17.44 9.62 5.28
C PHE A 80 17.82 11.06 5.61
N PHE A 81 16.85 11.96 5.70
CA PHE A 81 17.13 13.39 5.86
C PHE A 81 16.83 13.93 7.27
N GLY A 82 16.22 13.13 8.13
CA GLY A 82 15.92 13.51 9.52
C GLY A 82 14.88 14.61 9.65
N GLY A 83 14.17 14.96 8.58
CA GLY A 83 13.13 15.98 8.59
C GLY A 83 11.79 15.38 9.03
N ASP A 84 11.05 16.06 9.88
CA ASP A 84 9.68 15.67 10.25
C ASP A 84 8.74 15.82 9.03
N VAL A 85 8.36 14.69 8.43
CA VAL A 85 7.53 14.66 7.22
C VAL A 85 6.15 15.27 7.43
N ARG A 86 5.65 15.35 8.66
CA ARG A 86 4.36 15.95 9.01
C ARG A 86 4.33 17.46 8.76
N LYS A 87 5.51 18.10 8.67
CA LYS A 87 5.64 19.53 8.35
C LYS A 87 5.44 19.84 6.87
N ILE A 88 5.35 18.84 6.02
CA ILE A 88 5.03 19.04 4.60
C ILE A 88 3.55 19.40 4.48
N THR A 89 3.28 20.61 4.00
CA THR A 89 1.91 21.15 3.89
C THR A 89 1.26 20.88 2.53
N ARG A 90 2.06 20.61 1.50
CA ARG A 90 1.54 20.34 0.16
C ARG A 90 1.09 18.90 0.04
N ASN A 91 -0.17 18.70 -0.32
CA ASN A 91 -0.75 17.39 -0.59
C ASN A 91 -0.70 17.06 -2.08
N PRO A 92 -0.38 15.82 -2.47
CA PRO A 92 -0.64 15.35 -3.83
C PRO A 92 -2.13 15.46 -4.15
N GLY A 93 -2.47 15.94 -5.35
CA GLY A 93 -3.87 16.18 -5.71
C GLY A 93 -4.77 14.95 -5.61
N PHE A 94 -4.22 13.77 -5.94
CA PHE A 94 -4.97 12.50 -5.87
C PHE A 94 -5.21 11.99 -4.44
N LEU A 95 -4.50 12.51 -3.43
CA LEU A 95 -4.70 12.17 -2.02
C LEU A 95 -5.52 13.21 -1.27
N GLY A 96 -5.41 14.48 -1.64
CA GLY A 96 -6.05 15.58 -0.91
C GLY A 96 -5.64 15.55 0.58
N GLU A 97 -6.61 15.74 1.45
CA GLU A 97 -6.40 15.76 2.91
C GLU A 97 -5.93 14.41 3.49
N ARG A 98 -6.18 13.30 2.80
CA ARG A 98 -5.73 11.96 3.22
C ARG A 98 -4.20 11.82 3.28
N ALA A 99 -3.47 12.69 2.58
CA ALA A 99 -2.01 12.71 2.62
C ALA A 99 -1.45 12.94 4.04
N ALA A 100 -2.16 13.66 4.88
CA ALA A 100 -1.72 13.96 6.25
C ALA A 100 -1.64 12.70 7.12
N SER A 101 -2.60 11.78 7.02
CA SER A 101 -2.56 10.53 7.76
C SER A 101 -1.40 9.63 7.31
N LEU A 102 -1.08 9.59 6.03
CA LEU A 102 0.07 8.82 5.53
C LEU A 102 1.41 9.39 6.06
N ARG A 103 1.55 10.71 6.15
CA ARG A 103 2.72 11.35 6.78
C ARG A 103 2.85 10.98 8.25
N GLU A 104 1.72 10.91 8.97
CA GLU A 104 1.70 10.49 10.37
C GLU A 104 2.18 9.04 10.53
N PHE A 105 1.71 8.10 9.70
CA PHE A 105 2.18 6.72 9.74
C PHE A 105 3.66 6.58 9.38
N ALA A 106 4.13 7.35 8.42
CA ALA A 106 5.55 7.40 8.08
C ALA A 106 6.38 7.85 9.29
N HIS A 107 5.98 8.94 9.94
CA HIS A 107 6.64 9.47 11.13
C HIS A 107 6.65 8.44 12.28
N GLN A 108 5.52 7.83 12.58
CA GLN A 108 5.41 6.79 13.60
C GLN A 108 6.34 5.61 13.32
N ALA A 109 6.36 5.12 12.09
CA ALA A 109 7.20 3.98 11.71
C ALA A 109 8.70 4.30 11.84
N VAL A 110 9.14 5.48 11.40
CA VAL A 110 10.55 5.92 11.51
C VAL A 110 10.95 6.08 12.98
N ASN A 111 10.04 6.55 13.82
CA ASN A 111 10.28 6.74 15.25
C ASN A 111 9.99 5.51 16.12
N GLY A 112 9.89 4.33 15.51
CA GLY A 112 9.88 3.04 16.20
C GLY A 112 8.52 2.51 16.64
N THR A 113 7.41 3.15 16.23
CA THR A 113 6.07 2.59 16.46
C THR A 113 5.91 1.28 15.72
N ARG A 114 5.44 0.23 16.43
CA ARG A 114 5.23 -1.11 15.86
C ARG A 114 3.76 -1.33 15.54
N PRO A 115 3.44 -1.97 14.40
CA PRO A 115 2.09 -2.43 14.11
C PRO A 115 1.60 -3.45 15.16
N LYS A 116 0.32 -3.42 15.47
CA LYS A 116 -0.29 -4.35 16.45
C LYS A 116 -0.39 -5.78 15.90
N ALA A 117 -0.56 -5.91 14.58
CA ALA A 117 -0.73 -7.19 13.91
C ALA A 117 0.54 -8.05 13.83
N TRP A 118 1.69 -7.51 14.24
CA TRP A 118 2.92 -8.30 14.28
C TRP A 118 3.06 -8.98 15.64
N PRO A 119 2.86 -10.31 15.76
CA PRO A 119 3.02 -11.00 17.03
C PRO A 119 4.47 -10.88 17.50
N SER A 120 4.68 -10.41 18.71
CA SER A 120 6.00 -10.40 19.35
C SER A 120 6.47 -11.85 19.46
N GLY A 121 7.48 -12.24 18.67
CA GLY A 121 8.15 -13.53 18.80
C GLY A 121 8.00 -14.54 17.67
N THR A 122 7.24 -14.28 16.62
CA THR A 122 7.27 -15.10 15.41
C THR A 122 8.23 -14.51 14.40
N SER A 123 9.48 -14.93 14.40
CA SER A 123 10.30 -14.86 13.18
C SER A 123 9.54 -15.62 12.09
N PRO A 124 9.47 -15.10 10.85
CA PRO A 124 8.97 -15.90 9.74
C PRO A 124 9.82 -17.19 9.73
N GLU A 125 9.17 -18.35 9.89
CA GLU A 125 9.83 -19.62 9.65
C GLU A 125 10.52 -19.52 8.30
N LYS A 126 11.82 -19.76 8.31
CA LYS A 126 12.56 -19.94 7.06
C LYS A 126 11.89 -21.08 6.33
N THR A 127 11.10 -20.77 5.32
CA THR A 127 10.62 -21.78 4.39
C THR A 127 11.84 -22.49 3.84
N THR A 128 12.00 -23.74 4.25
CA THR A 128 13.03 -24.63 3.72
C THR A 128 12.87 -24.66 2.21
N PRO A 129 13.93 -24.46 1.41
CA PRO A 129 13.82 -24.60 -0.03
C PRO A 129 13.31 -25.99 -0.35
N ILE A 130 12.25 -26.08 -1.12
CA ILE A 130 11.81 -27.34 -1.70
C ILE A 130 12.91 -27.73 -2.69
N ASN A 131 13.73 -28.68 -2.32
CA ASN A 131 14.66 -29.31 -3.26
C ASN A 131 13.84 -30.02 -4.35
N GLN A 132 13.95 -29.53 -5.54
CA GLN A 132 13.63 -30.30 -6.75
C GLN A 132 14.80 -31.19 -7.11
#